data_04745a0af3aceccb76043a09e06d4d3f
#
_entry.id   04745a0af3aceccb76043a09e06d4d3f
#
_cell.length_a   1.000
_cell.length_b   1.000
_cell.length_c   1.000
_cell.angle_alpha   90.00
_cell.angle_beta   90.00
_cell.angle_gamma   90.00
#
_symmetry.space_group_name_H-M   'P 1'
#
loop_
_entity.id
_entity.type
_entity.pdbx_description
1 polymer ?
#
loop_
_entity_poly.entity_id
_entity_poly.type
_entity_poly.pdbx_seq_one_letter_code
_entity_poly.pdbx_strand_id
1 'polypeptide(L)'
;MTAGMVRRTCKEDIMTRKIASPENPRRIFLQQAVGCCLALGTVAQAHAQTMVAETDAQATALGYKTDAGKVDKSKQPKYAAGQFCNNCALYQGAASSASGGCPLFGSKQVAGKGWCSAWVKKG
;
A
#
# COMPACT_ATOMS: atom_id res chain seq x y z
N MET A 1 -13.45 4.21 40.06
CA MET A 1 -12.60 5.36 39.74
C MET A 1 -12.64 5.57 38.24
N THR A 2 -13.51 6.45 37.78
CA THR A 2 -13.82 6.70 36.36
C THR A 2 -13.01 7.91 35.90
N ALA A 3 -12.02 7.69 35.04
CA ALA A 3 -11.26 8.73 34.39
C ALA A 3 -12.11 9.32 33.25
N GLY A 4 -12.67 10.52 33.49
CA GLY A 4 -13.40 11.30 32.49
C GLY A 4 -12.46 11.83 31.43
N MET A 5 -12.61 11.35 30.23
CA MET A 5 -11.90 11.80 29.03
C MET A 5 -12.57 13.09 28.54
N VAL A 6 -12.00 14.25 28.90
CA VAL A 6 -12.44 15.56 28.41
C VAL A 6 -12.00 15.71 26.95
N ARG A 7 -12.91 15.48 26.02
CA ARG A 7 -12.75 15.87 24.63
C ARG A 7 -12.89 17.40 24.53
N ARG A 8 -11.77 18.08 24.44
CA ARG A 8 -11.77 19.50 24.06
C ARG A 8 -12.01 19.58 22.55
N THR A 9 -13.19 20.00 22.19
CA THR A 9 -13.55 20.29 20.80
C THR A 9 -12.88 21.59 20.38
N CYS A 10 -12.12 21.58 19.30
CA CYS A 10 -11.44 22.75 18.69
C CYS A 10 -12.39 23.83 18.15
N LYS A 11 -13.60 23.92 18.63
CA LYS A 11 -14.62 24.80 18.06
C LYS A 11 -14.82 26.11 18.82
N GLU A 12 -14.23 26.28 20.01
CA GLU A 12 -14.48 27.45 20.83
C GLU A 12 -13.40 28.54 20.80
N ASP A 13 -12.24 28.27 20.18
CA ASP A 13 -11.16 29.27 20.16
C ASP A 13 -11.23 30.30 19.01
N ILE A 14 -12.25 30.22 18.16
CA ILE A 14 -12.34 31.10 16.97
C ILE A 14 -13.06 32.41 17.28
N MET A 15 -13.80 32.54 18.39
CA MET A 15 -14.66 33.71 18.62
C MET A 15 -14.07 34.82 19.50
N THR A 16 -12.87 34.67 20.04
CA THR A 16 -12.34 35.68 20.98
C THR A 16 -11.08 36.43 20.52
N ARG A 17 -10.66 36.23 19.26
CA ARG A 17 -9.63 37.12 18.72
C ARG A 17 -10.25 38.36 18.14
N LYS A 18 -10.43 39.33 19.01
CA LYS A 18 -10.68 40.71 18.66
C LYS A 18 -9.54 41.18 17.76
N ILE A 19 -9.86 41.36 16.50
CA ILE A 19 -8.94 41.81 15.46
C ILE A 19 -8.50 43.22 15.80
N ALA A 20 -7.28 43.38 16.28
CA ALA A 20 -6.64 44.66 16.37
C ALA A 20 -6.40 45.21 14.96
N SER A 21 -6.70 46.49 14.78
CA SER A 21 -6.66 47.26 13.53
C SER A 21 -5.43 46.97 12.66
N PRO A 22 -5.59 46.95 11.35
CA PRO A 22 -4.49 46.64 10.41
C PRO A 22 -3.61 47.87 10.22
N GLU A 23 -2.51 47.89 10.92
CA GLU A 23 -1.43 48.77 10.55
C GLU A 23 -0.57 48.10 9.49
N ASN A 24 -0.63 48.60 8.27
CA ASN A 24 0.23 48.28 7.14
C ASN A 24 0.05 46.89 6.46
N PRO A 25 -0.71 46.81 5.36
CA PRO A 25 -0.95 45.58 4.64
C PRO A 25 0.30 44.97 4.01
N ARG A 26 1.37 45.75 3.86
CA ARG A 26 2.63 45.26 3.28
C ARG A 26 3.50 44.45 4.26
N ARG A 27 3.32 44.63 5.58
CA ARG A 27 4.08 43.90 6.59
C ARG A 27 3.39 42.54 6.95
N ILE A 28 2.08 42.51 6.84
CA ILE A 28 1.31 41.29 7.17
C ILE A 28 1.53 40.20 6.13
N PHE A 29 1.76 40.59 4.87
CA PHE A 29 1.98 39.61 3.79
C PHE A 29 3.29 38.84 3.92
N LEU A 30 4.34 39.48 4.48
CA LEU A 30 5.64 38.83 4.69
C LEU A 30 5.67 37.91 5.92
N GLN A 31 4.81 38.13 6.91
CA GLN A 31 4.74 37.28 8.11
C GLN A 31 3.90 36.02 7.89
N GLN A 32 2.92 36.07 6.97
CA GLN A 32 2.11 34.88 6.68
C GLN A 32 2.79 33.91 5.72
N ALA A 33 3.79 34.37 4.95
CA ALA A 33 4.51 33.51 4.01
C ALA A 33 5.49 32.53 4.70
N VAL A 34 5.92 32.83 5.94
CA VAL A 34 6.88 31.99 6.69
C VAL A 34 6.19 30.87 7.46
N GLY A 35 4.89 31.03 7.77
CA GLY A 35 4.14 30.06 8.56
C GLY A 35 3.57 28.87 7.77
N CYS A 36 3.52 28.98 6.44
CA CYS A 36 2.86 27.94 5.60
C CYS A 36 3.79 26.82 5.09
N CYS A 37 5.11 26.93 5.28
CA CYS A 37 6.05 25.96 4.75
C CYS A 37 6.34 24.76 5.66
N LEU A 38 5.74 24.69 6.85
CA LEU A 38 6.03 23.60 7.81
C LEU A 38 4.91 22.55 7.95
N ALA A 39 3.84 22.65 7.16
CA ALA A 39 2.68 21.74 7.30
C ALA A 39 2.50 20.74 6.14
N LEU A 40 3.45 20.63 5.22
CA LEU A 40 3.42 19.60 4.17
C LEU A 40 4.44 18.50 4.46
N GLY A 41 4.48 18.04 5.69
CA GLY A 41 4.95 16.70 5.97
C GLY A 41 3.94 15.72 5.39
N THR A 42 3.96 15.48 4.09
CA THR A 42 3.34 14.30 3.51
C THR A 42 4.06 13.12 4.12
N VAL A 43 3.49 12.56 5.18
CA VAL A 43 3.84 11.22 5.63
C VAL A 43 3.46 10.33 4.45
N ALA A 44 4.39 10.08 3.55
CA ALA A 44 4.28 8.99 2.61
C ALA A 44 4.18 7.74 3.47
N GLN A 45 2.95 7.30 3.76
CA GLN A 45 2.73 6.00 4.35
C GLN A 45 3.19 5.00 3.30
N ALA A 46 4.42 4.56 3.46
CA ALA A 46 4.88 3.37 2.77
C ALA A 46 4.00 2.23 3.30
N HIS A 47 2.91 1.95 2.58
CA HIS A 47 2.17 0.72 2.80
C HIS A 47 3.12 -0.41 2.45
N ALA A 48 3.71 -1.02 3.46
CA ALA A 48 4.41 -2.27 3.32
C ALA A 48 3.38 -3.28 2.80
N GLN A 49 3.41 -3.54 1.49
CA GLN A 49 2.47 -4.46 0.86
C GLN A 49 2.78 -5.86 1.36
N THR A 50 1.80 -6.45 2.01
CA THR A 50 1.92 -7.79 2.60
C THR A 50 2.09 -8.82 1.48
N MET A 51 3.10 -9.67 1.60
CA MET A 51 3.28 -10.80 0.69
C MET A 51 2.26 -11.90 0.97
N VAL A 52 1.83 -12.59 -0.08
CA VAL A 52 0.98 -13.78 0.05
C VAL A 52 1.79 -14.89 0.73
N ALA A 53 1.24 -15.45 1.82
CA ALA A 53 1.78 -16.64 2.45
C ALA A 53 1.26 -17.90 1.73
N GLU A 54 2.09 -18.91 1.59
CA GLU A 54 1.66 -20.19 0.97
C GLU A 54 0.56 -20.90 1.78
N THR A 55 0.43 -20.53 3.06
CA THR A 55 -0.59 -21.03 4.01
C THR A 55 -1.91 -20.26 3.94
N ASP A 56 -1.96 -19.14 3.23
CA ASP A 56 -3.22 -18.42 3.03
C ASP A 56 -4.25 -19.33 2.36
N ALA A 57 -5.52 -19.23 2.74
CA ALA A 57 -6.60 -20.05 2.19
C ALA A 57 -6.68 -19.94 0.65
N GLN A 58 -6.55 -18.73 0.13
CA GLN A 58 -6.54 -18.49 -1.32
C GLN A 58 -5.29 -19.08 -1.99
N ALA A 59 -4.14 -18.95 -1.35
CA ALA A 59 -2.88 -19.51 -1.84
C ALA A 59 -2.92 -21.05 -1.88
N THR A 60 -3.45 -21.67 -0.84
CA THR A 60 -3.65 -23.12 -0.77
C THR A 60 -4.61 -23.61 -1.84
N ALA A 61 -5.74 -22.91 -2.05
CA ALA A 61 -6.73 -23.26 -3.07
C ALA A 61 -6.16 -23.21 -4.50
N LEU A 62 -5.27 -22.24 -4.77
CA LEU A 62 -4.62 -22.06 -6.07
C LEU A 62 -3.28 -22.80 -6.19
N GLY A 63 -2.86 -23.53 -5.18
CA GLY A 63 -1.55 -24.21 -5.16
C GLY A 63 -0.37 -23.24 -5.31
N TYR A 64 -0.52 -22.02 -4.78
CA TYR A 64 0.51 -20.98 -4.88
C TYR A 64 1.79 -21.42 -4.17
N LYS A 65 2.90 -21.17 -4.84
CA LYS A 65 4.25 -21.31 -4.29
C LYS A 65 5.03 -20.02 -4.52
N THR A 66 5.79 -19.61 -3.52
CA THR A 66 6.69 -18.45 -3.61
C THR A 66 7.86 -18.67 -4.55
N ASP A 67 8.17 -19.94 -4.83
CA ASP A 67 9.19 -20.37 -5.78
C ASP A 67 8.61 -21.48 -6.68
N ALA A 68 8.53 -21.19 -7.98
CA ALA A 68 8.04 -22.14 -8.98
C ALA A 68 8.86 -23.44 -9.04
N GLY A 69 10.14 -23.37 -8.65
CA GLY A 69 11.00 -24.58 -8.57
C GLY A 69 10.57 -25.59 -7.50
N LYS A 70 9.75 -25.14 -6.55
CA LYS A 70 9.21 -25.98 -5.46
C LYS A 70 7.82 -26.54 -5.76
N VAL A 71 7.30 -26.30 -6.95
CA VAL A 71 5.99 -26.81 -7.36
C VAL A 71 6.09 -28.30 -7.62
N ASP A 72 5.23 -29.07 -6.95
CA ASP A 72 5.10 -30.51 -7.17
C ASP A 72 4.24 -30.76 -8.42
N LYS A 73 4.87 -31.21 -9.49
CA LYS A 73 4.19 -31.51 -10.78
C LYS A 73 3.14 -32.60 -10.64
N SER A 74 3.29 -33.52 -9.69
CA SER A 74 2.30 -34.59 -9.47
C SER A 74 0.99 -34.04 -8.93
N LYS A 75 1.06 -32.95 -8.14
CA LYS A 75 -0.10 -32.25 -7.59
C LYS A 75 -0.60 -31.12 -8.49
N GLN A 76 0.28 -30.59 -9.34
CA GLN A 76 -0.01 -29.45 -10.22
C GLN A 76 0.31 -29.80 -11.67
N PRO A 77 -0.53 -30.61 -12.34
CA PRO A 77 -0.26 -31.06 -13.71
C PRO A 77 -0.22 -29.93 -14.74
N LYS A 78 -0.79 -28.77 -14.42
CA LYS A 78 -0.74 -27.55 -15.25
C LYS A 78 0.63 -26.86 -15.23
N TYR A 79 1.47 -27.17 -14.25
CA TYR A 79 2.78 -26.54 -14.13
C TYR A 79 3.73 -27.02 -15.23
N ALA A 80 4.33 -26.06 -15.93
CA ALA A 80 5.42 -26.32 -16.88
C ALA A 80 6.64 -25.46 -16.50
N ALA A 81 7.83 -25.97 -16.77
CA ALA A 81 9.06 -25.22 -16.54
C ALA A 81 9.04 -23.90 -17.32
N GLY A 82 9.48 -22.82 -16.67
CA GLY A 82 9.45 -21.46 -17.23
C GLY A 82 8.18 -20.68 -16.97
N GLN A 83 7.20 -21.25 -16.26
CA GLN A 83 6.03 -20.53 -15.78
C GLN A 83 6.35 -19.87 -14.42
N PHE A 84 6.26 -18.54 -14.38
CA PHE A 84 6.48 -17.73 -13.17
C PHE A 84 5.40 -16.67 -13.06
N CYS A 85 5.15 -16.15 -11.85
CA CYS A 85 4.22 -15.04 -11.66
C CYS A 85 4.62 -13.81 -12.50
N ASN A 86 5.90 -13.48 -12.59
CA ASN A 86 6.39 -12.32 -13.33
C ASN A 86 6.14 -12.39 -14.85
N ASN A 87 5.90 -13.58 -15.43
CA ASN A 87 5.51 -13.75 -16.83
C ASN A 87 4.03 -14.18 -16.99
N CYS A 88 3.25 -14.06 -15.93
CA CYS A 88 1.80 -14.27 -15.94
C CYS A 88 1.06 -13.01 -16.40
N ALA A 89 0.00 -13.18 -17.19
CA ALA A 89 -0.85 -12.08 -17.64
C ALA A 89 -1.54 -11.32 -16.51
N LEU A 90 -1.77 -11.97 -15.36
CA LEU A 90 -2.40 -11.39 -14.18
C LEU A 90 -1.41 -10.61 -13.27
N TYR A 91 -0.12 -10.73 -13.54
CA TYR A 91 0.90 -10.07 -12.72
C TYR A 91 0.93 -8.55 -12.95
N GLN A 92 0.81 -7.80 -11.88
CA GLN A 92 0.77 -6.34 -11.87
C GLN A 92 2.10 -5.74 -11.39
N GLY A 93 3.19 -6.17 -11.95
CA GLY A 93 4.53 -5.67 -11.65
C GLY A 93 5.42 -5.73 -12.88
N ALA A 94 6.60 -5.11 -12.80
CA ALA A 94 7.61 -5.28 -13.84
C ALA A 94 8.12 -6.71 -13.83
N ALA A 95 8.45 -7.26 -15.01
CA ALA A 95 8.97 -8.62 -15.13
C ALA A 95 10.27 -8.85 -14.35
N SER A 96 11.03 -7.78 -14.10
CA SER A 96 12.26 -7.79 -13.31
C SER A 96 12.03 -7.60 -11.80
N SER A 97 10.80 -7.28 -11.37
CA SER A 97 10.49 -7.06 -9.96
C SER A 97 10.50 -8.36 -9.17
N ALA A 98 11.03 -8.31 -7.95
CA ALA A 98 11.03 -9.45 -7.04
C ALA A 98 9.62 -9.86 -6.60
N SER A 99 8.68 -8.91 -6.58
CA SER A 99 7.28 -9.12 -6.22
C SER A 99 6.37 -8.15 -6.98
N GLY A 100 5.11 -8.48 -7.06
CA GLY A 100 4.10 -7.62 -7.70
C GLY A 100 2.69 -8.02 -7.30
N GLY A 101 1.72 -7.14 -7.56
CA GLY A 101 0.31 -7.42 -7.30
C GLY A 101 -0.23 -8.54 -8.19
N CYS A 102 -1.26 -9.21 -7.68
CA CYS A 102 -2.05 -10.17 -8.45
C CYS A 102 -3.51 -10.03 -8.03
N PRO A 103 -4.46 -9.83 -8.96
CA PRO A 103 -5.86 -9.62 -8.62
C PRO A 103 -6.50 -10.81 -7.89
N LEU A 104 -5.94 -11.99 -8.02
CA LEU A 104 -6.40 -13.19 -7.32
C LEU A 104 -6.15 -13.14 -5.81
N PHE A 105 -5.19 -12.33 -5.37
CA PHE A 105 -4.79 -12.20 -3.97
C PHE A 105 -5.14 -10.82 -3.37
N GLY A 106 -6.01 -10.07 -4.04
CA GLY A 106 -6.47 -8.77 -3.58
C GLY A 106 -5.34 -7.75 -3.44
N SER A 107 -5.15 -7.21 -2.24
CA SER A 107 -4.11 -6.21 -1.95
C SER A 107 -2.73 -6.80 -1.64
N LYS A 108 -2.60 -8.13 -1.59
CA LYS A 108 -1.34 -8.80 -1.31
C LYS A 108 -0.48 -8.93 -2.56
N GLN A 109 0.82 -8.98 -2.38
CA GLN A 109 1.78 -9.21 -3.44
C GLN A 109 2.20 -10.67 -3.54
N VAL A 110 2.45 -11.12 -4.76
CA VAL A 110 3.03 -12.43 -5.05
C VAL A 110 4.51 -12.30 -5.40
N ALA A 111 5.28 -13.34 -5.13
CA ALA A 111 6.68 -13.39 -5.55
C ALA A 111 6.76 -13.51 -7.07
N GLY A 112 7.65 -12.73 -7.71
CA GLY A 112 7.86 -12.79 -9.16
C GLY A 112 8.31 -14.17 -9.63
N LYS A 113 9.10 -14.89 -8.83
CA LYS A 113 9.52 -16.27 -9.06
C LYS A 113 8.48 -17.32 -8.66
N GLY A 114 7.35 -16.90 -8.10
CA GLY A 114 6.28 -17.79 -7.69
C GLY A 114 5.49 -18.37 -8.85
N TRP A 115 4.54 -19.22 -8.52
CA TRP A 115 3.60 -19.82 -9.45
C TRP A 115 2.28 -20.16 -8.75
N CYS A 116 1.19 -20.18 -9.52
CA CYS A 116 -0.10 -20.72 -9.06
C CYS A 116 -0.81 -21.42 -10.24
N SER A 117 -1.83 -22.23 -9.92
CA SER A 117 -2.59 -22.99 -10.93
C SER A 117 -3.42 -22.12 -11.88
N ALA A 118 -3.62 -20.84 -11.54
CA ALA A 118 -4.28 -19.87 -12.40
C ALA A 118 -3.32 -19.13 -13.35
N TRP A 119 -2.09 -19.59 -13.47
CA TRP A 119 -1.10 -18.97 -14.37
C TRP A 119 -1.61 -18.94 -15.82
N VAL A 120 -1.50 -17.76 -16.43
CA VAL A 120 -1.86 -17.53 -17.84
C VAL A 120 -0.68 -16.84 -18.52
N LYS A 121 -0.30 -17.35 -19.69
CA LYS A 121 0.80 -16.78 -20.47
C LYS A 121 0.51 -15.31 -20.79
N LYS A 122 1.49 -14.44 -20.52
CA LYS A 122 1.45 -13.06 -20.97
C LYS A 122 1.65 -13.03 -22.49
N GLY A 123 0.73 -12.34 -23.18
CA GLY A 123 0.82 -12.12 -24.62
C GLY A 123 1.94 -11.16 -25.01
#